data_afbeddc4837af32bb3acb08691925d29
#
_entry.id   afbeddc4837af32bb3acb08691925d29
#
_cell.length_a   1.000
_cell.length_b   1.000
_cell.length_c   1.000
_cell.angle_alpha   90.00
_cell.angle_beta   90.00
_cell.angle_gamma   90.00
#
_symmetry.space_group_name_H-M   'P 1'
#
loop_
_entity.id
_entity.type
_entity.pdbx_description
1 polymer ?
#
loop_
_entity_poly.entity_id
_entity_poly.type
_entity_poly.pdbx_seq_one_letter_code
_entity_poly.pdbx_strand_id
1 'polypeptide(L)'
;LVRHPREFEDYKFGIYWDSWAHQGQTFKLMHGAGIEQLNADKGRWKERPIAGETAYNWGDYKRQPGDDPNDTLSDPVHCEFLIDTIRNLHCSALGWISLYDASNPQVIKGAEMVQRAFGYRFVLEKFSYTSQVLEGGTLSINLKIKNTGSAPFYYNWPVRISLLDHQSKQVVWSHPIDSIDIRDWLPGDNWDEENNEYKSAATSYRVSTHIQLPAHSVLPEGK
;
A
#
# COMPACT_ATOMS: atom_id res chain seq x y z
N LEU A 1 15.60 8.39 -0.62
CA LEU A 1 14.60 9.45 -0.58
C LEU A 1 15.28 10.80 -0.40
N VAL A 2 14.81 11.82 -1.10
CA VAL A 2 15.33 13.21 -1.03
C VAL A 2 14.16 14.19 -1.13
N ARG A 3 14.34 15.44 -0.65
CA ARG A 3 13.28 16.45 -0.70
C ARG A 3 13.04 16.98 -2.12
N HIS A 4 14.09 17.08 -2.93
CA HIS A 4 14.06 17.62 -4.29
C HIS A 4 14.65 16.59 -5.27
N PRO A 5 13.91 15.52 -5.62
CA PRO A 5 14.44 14.44 -6.45
C PRO A 5 14.80 14.85 -7.88
N ARG A 6 14.25 15.95 -8.41
CA ARG A 6 14.59 16.47 -9.75
C ARG A 6 16.04 16.90 -9.89
N GLU A 7 16.66 17.32 -8.81
CA GLU A 7 18.08 17.69 -8.82
C GLU A 7 19.00 16.47 -9.01
N PHE A 8 18.41 15.25 -8.95
CA PHE A 8 19.12 13.97 -8.98
C PHE A 8 18.43 12.98 -9.94
N GLU A 9 18.00 13.41 -11.11
CA GLU A 9 17.22 12.59 -12.06
C GLU A 9 17.90 11.27 -12.42
N ASP A 10 19.22 11.27 -12.57
CA ASP A 10 20.01 10.08 -12.88
C ASP A 10 19.93 9.00 -11.79
N TYR A 11 19.63 9.35 -10.56
CA TYR A 11 19.61 8.44 -9.42
C TYR A 11 18.23 7.90 -9.07
N LYS A 12 17.17 8.37 -9.70
CA LYS A 12 15.80 7.90 -9.52
C LYS A 12 15.34 7.88 -8.06
N PHE A 13 15.61 8.91 -7.28
CA PHE A 13 15.20 9.01 -5.88
C PHE A 13 13.69 9.20 -5.72
N GLY A 14 13.14 8.65 -4.62
CA GLY A 14 11.82 9.01 -4.09
C GLY A 14 11.84 10.31 -3.30
N ILE A 15 10.69 10.73 -2.80
CA ILE A 15 10.54 11.96 -2.01
C ILE A 15 10.52 11.63 -0.52
N TYR A 16 11.26 12.42 0.27
CA TYR A 16 11.17 12.45 1.71
C TYR A 16 10.78 13.83 2.19
N TRP A 17 9.70 13.93 2.97
CA TRP A 17 9.15 15.19 3.45
C TRP A 17 9.16 15.22 4.97
N ASP A 18 10.01 16.05 5.55
CA ASP A 18 10.26 16.16 7.00
C ASP A 18 9.24 17.02 7.77
N SER A 19 8.28 17.58 7.09
CA SER A 19 7.21 18.38 7.68
C SER A 19 5.84 17.87 7.24
N TRP A 20 5.69 16.55 7.20
CA TRP A 20 4.46 15.91 6.77
C TRP A 20 3.29 16.29 7.68
N ALA A 21 2.15 16.59 7.06
CA ALA A 21 0.94 17.03 7.69
C ALA A 21 1.00 18.42 8.36
N HIS A 22 2.13 19.13 8.36
CA HIS A 22 2.12 20.54 8.67
C HIS A 22 1.36 21.29 7.59
N GLN A 23 0.27 22.02 7.95
CA GLN A 23 -0.67 22.60 6.99
C GLN A 23 0.03 23.40 5.87
N GLY A 24 0.87 24.36 6.21
CA GLY A 24 1.54 25.22 5.23
C GLY A 24 2.56 24.49 4.37
N GLN A 25 3.27 23.52 4.93
CA GLN A 25 4.30 22.75 4.22
C GLN A 25 3.67 21.67 3.33
N THR A 26 2.71 20.92 3.87
CA THR A 26 2.00 19.88 3.14
C THR A 26 1.14 20.47 2.03
N PHE A 27 0.50 21.63 2.28
CA PHE A 27 -0.22 22.35 1.24
C PHE A 27 0.69 22.73 0.07
N LYS A 28 1.92 23.21 0.33
CA LYS A 28 2.91 23.48 -0.72
C LYS A 28 3.31 22.23 -1.48
N LEU A 29 3.39 21.07 -0.81
CA LEU A 29 3.68 19.81 -1.46
C LEU A 29 2.51 19.34 -2.33
N MET A 30 1.28 19.48 -1.83
CA MET A 30 0.06 19.02 -2.52
C MET A 30 -0.39 19.92 -3.67
N HIS A 31 -0.21 21.25 -3.55
CA HIS A 31 -0.79 22.24 -4.47
C HIS A 31 0.21 23.26 -5.02
N GLY A 32 1.44 23.28 -4.53
CA GLY A 32 2.50 24.17 -4.96
C GLY A 32 3.57 23.48 -5.79
N ALA A 33 4.80 24.00 -5.73
CA ALA A 33 5.94 23.43 -6.44
C ALA A 33 6.21 21.95 -6.10
N GLY A 34 5.79 21.48 -4.94
CA GLY A 34 5.91 20.07 -4.54
C GLY A 34 5.04 19.13 -5.38
N ILE A 35 3.82 19.53 -5.73
CA ILE A 35 2.94 18.73 -6.59
C ILE A 35 3.52 18.57 -8.01
N GLU A 36 4.26 19.58 -8.49
CA GLU A 36 4.96 19.44 -9.75
C GLU A 36 6.03 18.35 -9.68
N GLN A 37 6.71 18.20 -8.54
CA GLN A 37 7.66 17.10 -8.33
C GLN A 37 7.01 15.74 -8.23
N LEU A 38 5.80 15.66 -7.64
CA LEU A 38 5.02 14.43 -7.57
C LEU A 38 4.50 14.01 -8.94
N ASN A 39 4.07 14.98 -9.75
CA ASN A 39 3.35 14.78 -11.01
C ASN A 39 4.20 15.04 -12.24
N ALA A 40 5.37 15.69 -12.12
CA ALA A 40 6.16 16.14 -13.25
C ALA A 40 6.50 15.07 -14.26
N ASP A 41 6.70 13.86 -13.80
CA ASP A 41 6.97 12.68 -14.59
C ASP A 41 5.71 11.79 -14.70
N LYS A 42 4.53 12.40 -14.75
CA LYS A 42 3.24 11.68 -14.88
C LYS A 42 2.98 10.67 -13.78
N GLY A 43 3.29 11.02 -12.54
CA GLY A 43 3.05 10.21 -11.35
C GLY A 43 4.30 9.49 -10.87
N ARG A 44 5.31 10.22 -10.45
CA ARG A 44 6.53 9.69 -9.83
C ARG A 44 6.23 8.68 -8.71
N TRP A 45 5.14 8.88 -7.97
CA TRP A 45 4.69 7.97 -6.92
C TRP A 45 4.45 6.53 -7.42
N LYS A 46 4.18 6.34 -8.71
CA LYS A 46 4.00 5.00 -9.30
C LYS A 46 5.28 4.20 -9.37
N GLU A 47 6.42 4.87 -9.38
CA GLU A 47 7.72 4.25 -9.53
C GLU A 47 8.66 4.44 -8.34
N ARG A 48 8.39 5.44 -7.49
CA ARG A 48 9.29 5.86 -6.41
C ARG A 48 8.52 6.11 -5.13
N PRO A 49 9.03 5.64 -3.98
CA PRO A 49 8.35 5.80 -2.71
C PRO A 49 8.30 7.26 -2.27
N ILE A 50 7.21 7.61 -1.62
CA ILE A 50 7.03 8.88 -0.93
C ILE A 50 6.92 8.59 0.55
N ALA A 51 7.70 9.28 1.35
CA ALA A 51 7.76 9.13 2.79
C ALA A 51 8.06 10.46 3.46
N GLY A 52 8.01 10.49 4.77
CA GLY A 52 8.35 11.67 5.55
C GLY A 52 8.27 11.45 7.05
N GLU A 53 8.24 12.55 7.77
CA GLU A 53 8.07 12.59 9.23
C GLU A 53 6.90 13.49 9.57
N THR A 54 5.99 12.99 10.41
CA THR A 54 4.83 13.76 10.85
C THR A 54 5.28 14.92 11.72
N ALA A 55 4.84 16.12 11.38
CA ALA A 55 5.09 17.32 12.17
C ALA A 55 3.97 17.50 13.19
N TYR A 56 4.33 17.64 14.46
CA TYR A 56 3.42 17.89 15.57
C TYR A 56 3.64 19.28 16.15
N ASN A 57 2.60 19.83 16.81
CA ASN A 57 2.67 21.06 17.60
C ASN A 57 3.28 22.27 16.87
N TRP A 58 2.84 22.50 15.62
CA TRP A 58 3.35 23.58 14.77
C TRP A 58 2.39 24.75 14.63
N GLY A 59 1.57 25.00 15.64
CA GLY A 59 0.66 26.14 15.75
C GLY A 59 -0.81 25.81 15.52
N ASP A 60 -1.66 26.80 15.73
CA ASP A 60 -3.13 26.67 15.71
C ASP A 60 -3.69 26.67 14.29
N TYR A 61 -3.46 25.62 13.53
CA TYR A 61 -4.06 25.43 12.22
C TYR A 61 -5.36 24.63 12.33
N LYS A 62 -6.36 25.03 11.57
CA LYS A 62 -7.66 24.34 11.56
C LYS A 62 -7.53 22.85 11.15
N ARG A 63 -6.61 22.53 10.24
CA ARG A 63 -6.30 21.17 9.81
C ARG A 63 -4.83 20.91 10.05
N GLN A 64 -4.52 20.02 10.95
CA GLN A 64 -3.17 19.69 11.40
C GLN A 64 -3.15 18.28 11.99
N PRO A 65 -1.98 17.66 12.17
CA PRO A 65 -1.91 16.32 12.78
C PRO A 65 -2.10 16.31 14.30
N GLY A 66 -2.28 17.45 14.95
CA GLY A 66 -2.38 17.56 16.41
C GLY A 66 -1.04 17.75 17.12
N ASP A 67 -1.04 17.61 18.45
CA ASP A 67 0.11 17.94 19.28
C ASP A 67 1.08 16.76 19.45
N ASP A 68 0.60 15.52 19.36
CA ASP A 68 1.37 14.31 19.49
C ASP A 68 0.67 13.10 18.79
N PRO A 69 1.29 11.93 18.73
CA PRO A 69 0.66 10.74 18.12
C PRO A 69 -0.67 10.32 18.74
N ASN A 70 -0.87 10.49 20.06
CA ASN A 70 -2.13 10.10 20.70
C ASN A 70 -3.25 11.04 20.29
N ASP A 71 -2.98 12.35 20.26
CA ASP A 71 -3.91 13.35 19.79
C ASP A 71 -4.28 13.12 18.32
N THR A 72 -3.28 12.93 17.44
CA THR A 72 -3.50 12.60 16.03
C THR A 72 -4.43 11.39 15.84
N LEU A 73 -4.25 10.35 16.62
CA LEU A 73 -4.97 9.09 16.42
C LEU A 73 -6.32 9.07 17.13
N SER A 74 -6.51 9.84 18.21
CA SER A 74 -7.77 9.88 18.97
C SER A 74 -8.74 10.94 18.51
N ASP A 75 -8.26 12.09 18.02
CA ASP A 75 -9.10 13.14 17.47
C ASP A 75 -9.47 12.83 16.00
N PRO A 76 -10.78 12.74 15.68
CA PRO A 76 -11.21 12.39 14.32
C PRO A 76 -10.73 13.39 13.26
N VAL A 77 -10.69 14.69 13.58
CA VAL A 77 -10.29 15.74 12.62
C VAL A 77 -8.80 15.64 12.28
N HIS A 78 -7.96 15.41 13.30
CA HIS A 78 -6.53 15.24 13.11
C HIS A 78 -6.22 13.93 12.37
N CYS A 79 -6.89 12.84 12.74
CA CYS A 79 -6.74 11.53 12.11
C CYS A 79 -7.16 11.56 10.63
N GLU A 80 -8.31 12.14 10.31
CA GLU A 80 -8.79 12.30 8.94
C GLU A 80 -7.82 13.15 8.11
N PHE A 81 -7.35 14.27 8.65
CA PHE A 81 -6.37 15.10 7.95
C PHE A 81 -5.08 14.35 7.62
N LEU A 82 -4.59 13.53 8.55
CA LEU A 82 -3.42 12.70 8.29
C LEU A 82 -3.70 11.65 7.19
N ILE A 83 -4.85 11.00 7.24
CA ILE A 83 -5.27 10.02 6.23
C ILE A 83 -5.38 10.68 4.85
N ASP A 84 -6.01 11.85 4.77
CA ASP A 84 -6.15 12.62 3.53
C ASP A 84 -4.79 12.97 2.92
N THR A 85 -3.85 13.41 3.75
CA THR A 85 -2.49 13.71 3.26
C THR A 85 -1.74 12.46 2.78
N ILE A 86 -1.91 11.33 3.47
CA ILE A 86 -1.37 10.04 3.06
C ILE A 86 -1.94 9.62 1.70
N ARG A 87 -3.26 9.73 1.52
CA ARG A 87 -3.96 9.34 0.31
C ARG A 87 -3.65 10.25 -0.87
N ASN A 88 -3.68 11.57 -0.66
CA ASN A 88 -3.38 12.57 -1.68
C ASN A 88 -1.94 12.46 -2.19
N LEU A 89 -1.00 12.17 -1.32
CA LEU A 89 0.42 12.13 -1.64
C LEU A 89 0.94 10.72 -1.95
N HIS A 90 0.08 9.70 -1.98
CA HIS A 90 0.49 8.32 -2.22
C HIS A 90 1.63 7.86 -1.28
N CYS A 91 1.47 8.14 0.02
CA CYS A 91 2.52 7.91 1.00
C CYS A 91 2.76 6.44 1.26
N SER A 92 4.03 6.06 1.28
CA SER A 92 4.46 4.67 1.56
C SER A 92 4.76 4.43 3.03
N ALA A 93 5.31 5.43 3.74
CA ALA A 93 5.69 5.34 5.14
C ALA A 93 5.85 6.72 5.76
N LEU A 94 5.52 6.84 7.06
CA LEU A 94 5.81 8.04 7.87
C LEU A 94 6.54 7.65 9.15
N GLY A 95 7.50 8.49 9.56
CA GLY A 95 8.10 8.45 10.88
C GLY A 95 7.27 9.18 11.94
N TRP A 96 7.64 8.95 13.21
CA TRP A 96 7.13 9.64 14.41
C TRP A 96 5.64 9.45 14.74
N ILE A 97 4.99 8.43 14.20
CA ILE A 97 3.60 8.10 14.51
C ILE A 97 3.46 6.78 15.29
N SER A 98 4.55 6.07 15.54
CA SER A 98 4.53 4.73 16.15
C SER A 98 4.50 4.71 17.67
N LEU A 99 4.78 5.82 18.33
CA LEU A 99 4.80 5.93 19.79
C LEU A 99 3.48 6.49 20.33
N TYR A 100 2.49 5.63 20.47
CA TYR A 100 1.16 5.97 20.95
C TYR A 100 0.69 5.03 22.06
N ASP A 101 -0.30 5.47 22.84
CA ASP A 101 -0.89 4.69 23.92
C ASP A 101 -1.79 3.57 23.40
N ALA A 102 -1.25 2.36 23.36
CA ALA A 102 -1.97 1.16 22.93
C ALA A 102 -3.06 0.69 23.93
N SER A 103 -3.21 1.33 25.09
CA SER A 103 -4.29 1.05 26.05
C SER A 103 -5.54 1.89 25.77
N ASN A 104 -5.44 2.95 24.97
CA ASN A 104 -6.57 3.81 24.62
C ASN A 104 -7.29 3.30 23.36
N PRO A 105 -8.59 2.87 23.45
CA PRO A 105 -9.33 2.33 22.32
C PRO A 105 -9.50 3.29 21.15
N GLN A 106 -9.62 4.60 21.42
CA GLN A 106 -9.75 5.62 20.37
C GLN A 106 -8.45 5.75 19.58
N VAL A 107 -7.32 5.75 20.27
CA VAL A 107 -5.98 5.76 19.66
C VAL A 107 -5.76 4.52 18.82
N ILE A 108 -6.13 3.33 19.31
CA ILE A 108 -6.02 2.08 18.54
C ILE A 108 -6.87 2.14 17.28
N LYS A 109 -8.11 2.63 17.38
CA LYS A 109 -8.99 2.78 16.21
C LYS A 109 -8.37 3.69 15.15
N GLY A 110 -7.84 4.84 15.54
CA GLY A 110 -7.15 5.76 14.63
C GLY A 110 -5.91 5.13 14.01
N ALA A 111 -5.09 4.43 14.82
CA ALA A 111 -3.90 3.72 14.35
C ALA A 111 -4.24 2.68 13.26
N GLU A 112 -5.32 1.92 13.44
CA GLU A 112 -5.79 0.98 12.42
C GLU A 112 -6.24 1.69 11.13
N MET A 113 -6.93 2.83 11.24
CA MET A 113 -7.36 3.62 10.09
C MET A 113 -6.17 4.17 9.32
N VAL A 114 -5.19 4.77 10.01
CA VAL A 114 -3.95 5.28 9.42
C VAL A 114 -3.14 4.16 8.81
N GLN A 115 -2.99 3.01 9.49
CA GLN A 115 -2.30 1.85 8.94
C GLN A 115 -2.92 1.35 7.64
N ARG A 116 -4.24 1.40 7.51
CA ARG A 116 -4.95 1.01 6.29
C ARG A 116 -4.75 2.00 5.15
N ALA A 117 -4.41 3.24 5.44
CA ALA A 117 -4.15 4.26 4.44
C ALA A 117 -2.78 4.13 3.78
N PHE A 118 -1.76 3.71 4.52
CA PHE A 118 -0.38 3.63 4.04
C PHE A 118 -0.12 2.60 2.96
N GLY A 119 0.87 2.91 2.13
CA GLY A 119 1.57 1.98 1.26
C GLY A 119 0.65 1.15 0.39
N TYR A 120 1.06 -0.05 0.07
CA TYR A 120 0.24 -1.02 -0.63
C TYR A 120 -0.64 -1.84 0.32
N ARG A 121 -1.86 -2.16 -0.14
CA ARG A 121 -2.79 -3.05 0.57
C ARG A 121 -3.53 -3.92 -0.44
N PHE A 122 -3.01 -5.09 -0.72
CA PHE A 122 -3.63 -6.01 -1.66
C PHE A 122 -4.81 -6.73 -1.03
N VAL A 123 -5.97 -6.63 -1.67
CA VAL A 123 -7.21 -7.30 -1.28
C VAL A 123 -7.59 -8.29 -2.36
N LEU A 124 -7.71 -9.54 -1.98
CA LEU A 124 -8.19 -10.61 -2.84
C LEU A 124 -9.72 -10.52 -2.92
N GLU A 125 -10.24 -10.03 -4.04
CA GLU A 125 -11.69 -9.88 -4.26
C GLU A 125 -12.35 -11.20 -4.65
N LYS A 126 -11.61 -12.04 -5.39
CA LYS A 126 -12.09 -13.36 -5.82
C LYS A 126 -10.92 -14.32 -5.98
N PHE A 127 -11.13 -15.56 -5.58
CA PHE A 127 -10.22 -16.66 -5.82
C PHE A 127 -11.03 -17.90 -6.23
N SER A 128 -10.62 -18.54 -7.31
CA SER A 128 -11.17 -19.81 -7.73
C SER A 128 -10.07 -20.70 -8.31
N TYR A 129 -10.19 -21.98 -8.10
CA TYR A 129 -9.20 -22.96 -8.53
C TYR A 129 -9.88 -24.30 -8.84
N THR A 130 -9.18 -25.16 -9.57
CA THR A 130 -9.62 -26.54 -9.80
C THR A 130 -9.63 -27.31 -8.49
N SER A 131 -10.79 -27.74 -8.02
CA SER A 131 -10.95 -28.36 -6.71
C SER A 131 -10.35 -29.75 -6.57
N GLN A 132 -10.17 -30.46 -7.67
CA GLN A 132 -9.54 -31.79 -7.74
C GLN A 132 -8.60 -31.85 -8.93
N VAL A 133 -7.37 -32.20 -8.69
CA VAL A 133 -6.33 -32.33 -9.70
C VAL A 133 -5.56 -33.63 -9.43
N LEU A 134 -5.44 -34.48 -10.43
CA LEU A 134 -4.61 -35.68 -10.34
C LEU A 134 -3.13 -35.31 -10.37
N GLU A 135 -2.27 -36.22 -9.90
CA GLU A 135 -0.83 -36.11 -10.10
C GLU A 135 -0.49 -35.87 -11.56
N GLY A 136 0.44 -34.96 -11.84
CA GLY A 136 0.76 -34.58 -13.18
C GLY A 136 -0.36 -33.86 -13.95
N GLY A 137 -1.47 -33.54 -13.29
CA GLY A 137 -2.58 -32.81 -13.88
C GLY A 137 -2.38 -31.27 -13.84
N THR A 138 -3.30 -30.55 -14.44
CA THR A 138 -3.26 -29.08 -14.53
C THR A 138 -4.11 -28.43 -13.45
N LEU A 139 -3.48 -27.64 -12.59
CA LEU A 139 -4.15 -26.77 -11.64
C LEU A 139 -4.46 -25.44 -12.31
N SER A 140 -5.75 -25.15 -12.49
CA SER A 140 -6.20 -23.84 -13.00
C SER A 140 -6.53 -22.93 -11.84
N ILE A 141 -6.00 -21.71 -11.85
CA ILE A 141 -6.23 -20.70 -10.82
C ILE A 141 -6.66 -19.40 -11.47
N ASN A 142 -7.71 -18.82 -10.90
CA ASN A 142 -8.16 -17.47 -11.26
C ASN A 142 -8.30 -16.64 -9.99
N LEU A 143 -7.69 -15.49 -9.98
CA LEU A 143 -7.83 -14.54 -8.89
C LEU A 143 -8.13 -13.14 -9.43
N LYS A 144 -8.81 -12.36 -8.59
CA LYS A 144 -9.06 -10.95 -8.80
C LYS A 144 -8.54 -10.21 -7.57
N ILE A 145 -7.62 -9.31 -7.77
CA ILE A 145 -6.92 -8.59 -6.71
C ILE A 145 -6.95 -7.09 -6.96
N LYS A 146 -6.98 -6.30 -5.89
CA LYS A 146 -7.04 -4.86 -5.92
C LYS A 146 -6.09 -4.29 -4.87
N ASN A 147 -5.43 -3.19 -5.19
CA ASN A 147 -4.65 -2.44 -4.21
C ASN A 147 -5.52 -1.33 -3.61
N THR A 148 -5.89 -1.47 -2.34
CA THR A 148 -6.72 -0.50 -1.60
C THR A 148 -5.89 0.44 -0.72
N GLY A 149 -4.57 0.37 -0.80
CA GLY A 149 -3.65 1.28 -0.13
C GLY A 149 -3.55 2.63 -0.83
N SER A 150 -2.49 3.36 -0.55
CA SER A 150 -2.17 4.66 -1.17
C SER A 150 -0.99 4.60 -2.14
N ALA A 151 -0.16 3.57 -2.08
CA ALA A 151 1.03 3.46 -2.91
C ALA A 151 1.15 2.07 -3.56
N PRO A 152 1.92 1.93 -4.65
CA PRO A 152 2.24 0.64 -5.22
C PRO A 152 3.28 -0.09 -4.39
N PHE A 153 3.52 -1.35 -4.73
CA PHE A 153 4.71 -2.07 -4.32
C PHE A 153 5.86 -1.75 -5.29
N TYR A 154 7.05 -1.44 -4.79
CA TYR A 154 8.14 -0.92 -5.64
C TYR A 154 9.19 -1.95 -6.04
N TYR A 155 9.08 -3.19 -5.55
CA TYR A 155 10.03 -4.26 -5.84
C TYR A 155 9.37 -5.33 -6.71
N ASN A 156 10.12 -5.84 -7.69
CA ASN A 156 9.65 -6.96 -8.49
C ASN A 156 9.86 -8.29 -7.74
N TRP A 157 9.04 -8.52 -6.71
CA TRP A 157 9.02 -9.79 -6.03
C TRP A 157 8.11 -10.79 -6.74
N PRO A 158 8.55 -12.05 -6.88
CA PRO A 158 7.77 -13.05 -7.58
C PRO A 158 6.47 -13.38 -6.82
N VAL A 159 5.38 -13.41 -7.55
CA VAL A 159 4.12 -13.98 -7.05
C VAL A 159 4.22 -15.50 -7.16
N ARG A 160 3.88 -16.22 -6.12
CA ARG A 160 3.96 -17.69 -6.08
C ARG A 160 2.63 -18.29 -5.66
N ILE A 161 2.29 -19.41 -6.28
CA ILE A 161 1.26 -20.32 -5.79
C ILE A 161 1.94 -21.40 -5.00
N SER A 162 1.43 -21.67 -3.80
CA SER A 162 1.96 -22.74 -2.95
C SER A 162 0.83 -23.67 -2.52
N LEU A 163 1.11 -24.97 -2.55
CA LEU A 163 0.28 -25.97 -1.90
C LEU A 163 0.83 -26.19 -0.50
N LEU A 164 -0.08 -26.22 0.46
CA LEU A 164 0.24 -26.41 1.86
C LEU A 164 -0.30 -27.79 2.30
N ASP A 165 0.49 -28.48 3.10
CA ASP A 165 -0.03 -29.65 3.82
C ASP A 165 -1.21 -29.23 4.69
N HIS A 166 -2.27 -30.02 4.64
CA HIS A 166 -3.54 -29.67 5.31
C HIS A 166 -3.38 -29.54 6.84
N GLN A 167 -2.56 -30.37 7.46
CA GLN A 167 -2.41 -30.43 8.92
C GLN A 167 -1.32 -29.49 9.42
N SER A 168 -0.11 -29.63 8.88
CA SER A 168 1.07 -28.86 9.31
C SER A 168 1.11 -27.43 8.78
N LYS A 169 0.34 -27.11 7.72
CA LYS A 169 0.37 -25.87 6.97
C LYS A 169 1.75 -25.54 6.37
N GLN A 170 2.63 -26.53 6.30
CA GLN A 170 3.94 -26.38 5.66
C GLN A 170 3.79 -26.37 4.13
N VAL A 171 4.63 -25.59 3.44
CA VAL A 171 4.67 -25.56 1.99
C VAL A 171 5.23 -26.90 1.51
N VAL A 172 4.42 -27.66 0.78
CA VAL A 172 4.84 -28.95 0.17
C VAL A 172 5.23 -28.77 -1.30
N TRP A 173 4.76 -27.72 -1.94
CA TRP A 173 5.12 -27.39 -3.31
C TRP A 173 4.86 -25.90 -3.57
N SER A 174 5.65 -25.29 -4.49
CA SER A 174 5.50 -23.90 -4.84
C SER A 174 5.93 -23.62 -6.27
N HIS A 175 5.17 -22.80 -6.98
CA HIS A 175 5.44 -22.43 -8.37
C HIS A 175 5.32 -20.91 -8.55
N PRO A 176 6.27 -20.23 -9.21
CA PRO A 176 6.16 -18.81 -9.50
C PRO A 176 5.16 -18.58 -10.64
N ILE A 177 4.53 -17.39 -10.64
CA ILE A 177 3.70 -16.91 -11.74
C ILE A 177 4.47 -15.78 -12.43
N ASP A 178 5.29 -16.13 -13.40
CA ASP A 178 6.25 -15.20 -14.03
C ASP A 178 5.58 -14.11 -14.89
N SER A 179 4.29 -14.29 -15.22
CA SER A 179 3.52 -13.33 -16.00
C SER A 179 3.00 -12.12 -15.19
N ILE A 180 3.29 -12.06 -13.89
CA ILE A 180 2.82 -11.01 -13.00
C ILE A 180 3.97 -10.12 -12.56
N ASP A 181 3.79 -8.82 -12.73
CA ASP A 181 4.58 -7.81 -12.04
C ASP A 181 3.68 -7.09 -11.01
N ILE A 182 3.94 -7.31 -9.72
CA ILE A 182 3.12 -6.72 -8.65
C ILE A 182 3.27 -5.20 -8.55
N ARG A 183 4.29 -4.61 -9.20
CA ARG A 183 4.46 -3.16 -9.27
C ARG A 183 3.37 -2.49 -10.11
N ASP A 184 2.76 -3.25 -11.03
CA ASP A 184 1.64 -2.78 -11.85
C ASP A 184 0.33 -2.70 -11.07
N TRP A 185 0.26 -3.29 -9.87
CA TRP A 185 -0.95 -3.28 -9.04
C TRP A 185 -1.10 -1.95 -8.29
N LEU A 186 -1.45 -0.92 -9.04
CA LEU A 186 -1.56 0.45 -8.56
C LEU A 186 -2.81 0.66 -7.70
N PRO A 187 -2.74 1.53 -6.67
CA PRO A 187 -3.92 2.02 -5.96
C PRO A 187 -4.75 2.94 -6.86
N GLY A 188 -5.82 3.50 -6.30
CA GLY A 188 -6.55 4.60 -6.93
C GLY A 188 -5.71 5.88 -7.00
N ASP A 189 -6.25 6.87 -7.69
CA ASP A 189 -5.61 8.18 -7.87
C ASP A 189 -6.64 9.30 -7.67
N ASN A 190 -6.16 10.50 -7.38
CA ASN A 190 -6.99 11.68 -7.21
C ASN A 190 -7.99 11.53 -6.04
N TRP A 191 -7.46 11.58 -4.82
CA TRP A 191 -8.23 11.40 -3.59
C TRP A 191 -9.29 12.49 -3.41
N ASP A 192 -10.50 12.09 -3.08
CA ASP A 192 -11.62 12.94 -2.73
C ASP A 192 -11.84 12.90 -1.22
N GLU A 193 -11.45 13.99 -0.54
CA GLU A 193 -11.55 14.11 0.92
C GLU A 193 -12.99 14.15 1.41
N GLU A 194 -13.94 14.65 0.59
CA GLU A 194 -15.35 14.75 0.97
C GLU A 194 -16.04 13.37 0.97
N ASN A 195 -15.69 12.54 0.00
CA ASN A 195 -16.28 11.22 -0.18
C ASN A 195 -15.43 10.08 0.37
N ASN A 196 -14.20 10.36 0.84
CA ASN A 196 -13.24 9.39 1.33
C ASN A 196 -12.95 8.27 0.32
N GLU A 197 -12.77 8.63 -0.95
CA GLU A 197 -12.49 7.69 -2.03
C GLU A 197 -11.57 8.29 -3.09
N TYR A 198 -10.98 7.44 -3.91
CA TYR A 198 -10.27 7.88 -5.10
C TYR A 198 -11.23 8.08 -6.27
N LYS A 199 -11.26 9.28 -6.88
CA LYS A 199 -12.03 9.57 -8.10
C LYS A 199 -11.65 8.63 -9.25
N SER A 200 -10.37 8.31 -9.35
CA SER A 200 -9.88 7.23 -10.19
C SER A 200 -9.69 5.98 -9.34
N ALA A 201 -10.70 5.14 -9.28
CA ALA A 201 -10.67 3.93 -8.44
C ALA A 201 -9.52 3.00 -8.83
N ALA A 202 -8.97 2.29 -7.83
CA ALA A 202 -7.96 1.27 -8.07
C ALA A 202 -8.46 0.19 -9.05
N THR A 203 -7.62 -0.19 -9.99
CA THR A 203 -7.94 -1.26 -10.93
C THR A 203 -8.02 -2.61 -10.23
N SER A 204 -8.99 -3.41 -10.63
CA SER A 204 -9.02 -4.82 -10.24
C SER A 204 -8.25 -5.65 -11.26
N TYR A 205 -7.14 -6.20 -10.85
CA TYR A 205 -6.29 -7.04 -11.69
C TYR A 205 -6.78 -8.48 -11.69
N ARG A 206 -6.83 -9.07 -12.87
CA ARG A 206 -7.22 -10.47 -13.05
C ARG A 206 -6.00 -11.29 -13.42
N VAL A 207 -5.78 -12.35 -12.67
CA VAL A 207 -4.75 -13.32 -12.97
C VAL A 207 -5.42 -14.65 -13.27
N SER A 208 -5.12 -15.23 -14.42
CA SER A 208 -5.56 -16.57 -14.81
C SER A 208 -4.33 -17.37 -15.20
N THR A 209 -4.10 -18.48 -14.56
CA THR A 209 -2.94 -19.32 -14.81
C THR A 209 -3.30 -20.80 -14.76
N HIS A 210 -2.56 -21.58 -15.57
CA HIS A 210 -2.65 -23.04 -15.63
C HIS A 210 -1.29 -23.60 -15.30
N ILE A 211 -1.19 -24.33 -14.21
CA ILE A 211 0.07 -24.81 -13.68
C ILE A 211 0.06 -26.33 -13.69
N GLN A 212 1.07 -26.93 -14.33
CA GLN A 212 1.27 -28.36 -14.31
C GLN A 212 1.79 -28.80 -12.94
N LEU A 213 1.07 -29.65 -12.24
CA LEU A 213 1.55 -30.26 -11.02
C LEU A 213 2.62 -31.32 -11.32
N PRO A 214 3.57 -31.58 -10.41
CA PRO A 214 4.57 -32.61 -10.61
C PRO A 214 3.94 -34.01 -10.73
N ALA A 215 4.53 -34.83 -11.58
CA ALA A 215 4.08 -36.20 -11.91
C ALA A 215 4.64 -37.23 -10.96
N HIS A 216 4.91 -37.12 -9.80
CA HIS A 216 5.22 -38.13 -8.75
C HIS A 216 5.35 -37.46 -7.38
N SER A 217 4.52 -37.89 -6.46
CA SER A 217 4.60 -37.99 -5.00
C SER A 217 5.55 -37.04 -4.21
N VAL A 218 5.71 -35.80 -4.65
CA VAL A 218 6.21 -34.75 -3.76
C VAL A 218 5.07 -34.22 -2.89
N LEU A 219 3.82 -34.52 -3.31
CA LEU A 219 2.63 -34.09 -2.59
C LEU A 219 2.15 -35.25 -1.70
N PRO A 220 1.98 -35.05 -0.38
CA PRO A 220 1.32 -36.03 0.47
C PRO A 220 -0.07 -36.27 -0.07
N GLU A 221 -0.53 -37.53 -0.01
CA GLU A 221 -1.90 -37.88 -0.40
C GLU A 221 -2.87 -36.99 0.38
N GLY A 222 -3.53 -36.06 -0.33
CA GLY A 222 -4.54 -35.19 0.23
C GLY A 222 -5.80 -35.99 0.51
N LYS A 223 -6.25 -35.96 1.76
CA LYS A 223 -7.61 -36.36 2.13
C LYS A 223 -8.55 -35.19 1.99
#